data_93a00028c7d402f5d85970bb5c1c88c7
#
_entry.id   93a00028c7d402f5d85970bb5c1c88c7
#
_cell.length_a   1.000
_cell.length_b   1.000
_cell.length_c   1.000
_cell.angle_alpha   90.00
_cell.angle_beta   90.00
_cell.angle_gamma   90.00
#
_symmetry.space_group_name_H-M   'P 1'
#
loop_
_entity.id
_entity.type
_entity.pdbx_description
1 polymer ?
#
loop_
_entity_poly.entity_id
_entity_poly.type
_entity_poly.pdbx_seq_one_letter_code
_entity_poly.pdbx_strand_id
1 'polypeptide(L)'
;MKRMIMTMVAIWMMISSMNAQRLTDIQAEARFITDKMVVELGLSSAQRNNLLNINFTYLDGIRSYRDIDAYGWHYRNKQLKRMMTARQWKKFKNSYYFYRPIGWENHVYVHHIYTKYPKHNWGHDKRRPR
;
A
#
# COMPACT_ATOMS: atom_id res chain seq x y z
N MET A 1 33.55 22.14 16.75
CA MET A 1 32.45 21.49 17.39
C MET A 1 31.08 21.90 16.82
N LYS A 2 30.83 23.21 16.70
CA LYS A 2 29.54 23.64 16.16
C LYS A 2 29.31 23.12 14.74
N ARG A 3 30.35 23.08 13.91
CA ARG A 3 30.24 22.61 12.55
C ARG A 3 29.82 21.14 12.48
N MET A 4 30.36 20.31 13.36
CA MET A 4 30.01 18.90 13.38
C MET A 4 28.56 18.71 13.77
N ILE A 5 28.10 19.47 14.74
CA ILE A 5 26.71 19.38 15.19
C ILE A 5 25.77 19.76 14.08
N MET A 6 26.08 20.84 13.35
CA MET A 6 25.24 21.29 12.25
C MET A 6 25.19 20.26 11.12
N THR A 7 26.33 19.62 10.83
CA THR A 7 26.37 18.60 9.80
C THR A 7 25.49 17.43 10.16
N MET A 8 25.53 17.00 11.41
CA MET A 8 24.71 15.87 11.86
C MET A 8 23.22 16.21 11.79
N VAL A 9 22.86 17.44 12.14
CA VAL A 9 21.46 17.87 12.05
C VAL A 9 20.98 17.83 10.62
N ALA A 10 21.80 18.32 9.67
CA ALA A 10 21.43 18.32 8.27
C ALA A 10 21.21 16.91 7.74
N ILE A 11 22.09 15.98 8.08
CA ILE A 11 21.94 14.58 7.66
C ILE A 11 20.67 14.00 8.24
N TRP A 12 20.39 14.26 9.50
CA TRP A 12 19.20 13.77 10.17
C TRP A 12 17.92 14.27 9.48
N MET A 13 17.90 15.55 9.11
CA MET A 13 16.73 16.12 8.44
C MET A 13 16.50 15.50 7.07
N MET A 14 17.56 15.21 6.33
CA MET A 14 17.44 14.56 5.03
C MET A 14 16.83 13.17 5.16
N ILE A 15 17.29 12.38 6.12
CA ILE A 15 16.77 11.05 6.36
C ILE A 15 15.29 11.12 6.72
N SER A 16 14.91 12.07 7.57
CA SER A 16 13.53 12.25 7.99
C SER A 16 12.63 12.60 6.81
N SER A 17 13.12 13.46 5.89
CA SER A 17 12.34 13.84 4.71
C SER A 17 12.10 12.65 3.80
N MET A 18 13.11 11.82 3.60
CA MET A 18 12.98 10.62 2.76
C MET A 18 11.98 9.64 3.36
N ASN A 19 12.05 9.45 4.68
CA ASN A 19 11.11 8.57 5.36
C ASN A 19 9.69 9.12 5.31
N ALA A 20 9.53 10.43 5.42
CA ALA A 20 8.22 11.06 5.35
C ALA A 20 7.60 10.87 3.97
N GLN A 21 8.38 11.01 2.90
CA GLN A 21 7.90 10.82 1.54
C GLN A 21 7.47 9.37 1.33
N ARG A 22 8.28 8.42 1.79
CA ARG A 22 7.94 7.01 1.67
C ARG A 22 6.63 6.69 2.39
N LEU A 23 6.47 7.21 3.61
CA LEU A 23 5.25 6.98 4.38
C LEU A 23 4.04 7.59 3.70
N THR A 24 4.19 8.77 3.12
CA THR A 24 3.11 9.43 2.40
C THR A 24 2.65 8.58 1.22
N ASP A 25 3.60 8.05 0.45
CA ASP A 25 3.29 7.21 -0.70
C ASP A 25 2.59 5.92 -0.28
N ILE A 26 3.07 5.29 0.79
CA ILE A 26 2.48 4.06 1.30
C ILE A 26 1.07 4.30 1.81
N GLN A 27 0.86 5.40 2.52
CA GLN A 27 -0.46 5.74 3.02
C GLN A 27 -1.44 5.99 1.89
N ALA A 28 -0.99 6.68 0.84
CA ALA A 28 -1.84 6.94 -0.31
C ALA A 28 -2.24 5.64 -1.00
N GLU A 29 -1.29 4.74 -1.20
CA GLU A 29 -1.60 3.47 -1.85
C GLU A 29 -2.48 2.59 -0.97
N ALA A 30 -2.21 2.52 0.33
CA ALA A 30 -3.03 1.73 1.25
C ALA A 30 -4.48 2.23 1.24
N ARG A 31 -4.65 3.55 1.22
CA ARG A 31 -5.98 4.15 1.19
C ARG A 31 -6.68 3.83 -0.14
N PHE A 32 -5.95 3.92 -1.24
CA PHE A 32 -6.53 3.64 -2.55
C PHE A 32 -6.97 2.18 -2.65
N ILE A 33 -6.11 1.25 -2.25
CA ILE A 33 -6.45 -0.17 -2.25
C ILE A 33 -7.68 -0.42 -1.38
N THR A 34 -7.68 0.17 -0.18
CA THR A 34 -8.77 -0.01 0.78
C THR A 34 -10.08 0.49 0.20
N ASP A 35 -10.08 1.67 -0.41
CA ASP A 35 -11.31 2.24 -0.97
C ASP A 35 -11.86 1.35 -2.09
N LYS A 36 -10.98 0.80 -2.93
CA LYS A 36 -11.43 -0.10 -3.99
C LYS A 36 -11.95 -1.42 -3.44
N MET A 37 -11.30 -1.94 -2.40
CA MET A 37 -11.78 -3.18 -1.77
C MET A 37 -13.16 -2.98 -1.15
N VAL A 38 -13.39 -1.84 -0.50
CA VAL A 38 -14.68 -1.56 0.11
C VAL A 38 -15.79 -1.60 -0.94
N VAL A 39 -15.57 -0.97 -2.07
CA VAL A 39 -16.57 -0.91 -3.13
C VAL A 39 -16.76 -2.29 -3.77
N GLU A 40 -15.67 -2.94 -4.17
CA GLU A 40 -15.77 -4.18 -4.91
C GLU A 40 -16.21 -5.37 -4.07
N LEU A 41 -15.81 -5.40 -2.81
CA LEU A 41 -16.12 -6.53 -1.93
C LEU A 41 -17.35 -6.27 -1.06
N GLY A 42 -17.89 -5.05 -1.08
CA GLY A 42 -19.05 -4.72 -0.27
C GLY A 42 -18.74 -4.71 1.22
N LEU A 43 -17.68 -4.04 1.61
CA LEU A 43 -17.28 -4.01 3.02
C LEU A 43 -17.98 -2.91 3.79
N SER A 44 -18.17 -3.13 5.10
CA SER A 44 -18.79 -2.14 5.98
C SER A 44 -17.76 -1.09 6.42
N SER A 45 -18.26 -0.03 7.05
CA SER A 45 -17.39 1.00 7.60
C SER A 45 -16.44 0.46 8.65
N ALA A 46 -16.95 -0.45 9.50
CA ALA A 46 -16.12 -1.07 10.52
C ALA A 46 -15.01 -1.91 9.87
N GLN A 47 -15.35 -2.67 8.83
CA GLN A 47 -14.37 -3.45 8.11
C GLN A 47 -13.34 -2.54 7.44
N ARG A 48 -13.78 -1.40 6.91
CA ARG A 48 -12.88 -0.47 6.22
C ARG A 48 -11.79 0.03 7.14
N ASN A 49 -12.13 0.39 8.36
CA ASN A 49 -11.13 0.93 9.30
C ASN A 49 -10.05 -0.09 9.62
N ASN A 50 -10.44 -1.33 9.83
CA ASN A 50 -9.48 -2.39 10.08
C ASN A 50 -8.65 -2.68 8.84
N LEU A 51 -9.30 -2.68 7.69
CA LEU A 51 -8.64 -2.98 6.42
C LEU A 51 -7.57 -1.95 6.09
N LEU A 52 -7.84 -0.68 6.33
CA LEU A 52 -6.86 0.38 6.05
C LEU A 52 -5.58 0.14 6.83
N ASN A 53 -5.71 -0.15 8.11
CA ASN A 53 -4.55 -0.40 8.95
C ASN A 53 -3.80 -1.66 8.50
N ILE A 54 -4.55 -2.70 8.15
CA ILE A 54 -3.94 -3.96 7.69
C ILE A 54 -3.17 -3.74 6.40
N ASN A 55 -3.77 -3.06 5.43
CA ASN A 55 -3.10 -2.78 4.17
C ASN A 55 -1.87 -1.90 4.35
N PHE A 56 -1.98 -0.87 5.17
CA PHE A 56 -0.84 0.00 5.44
C PHE A 56 0.31 -0.79 6.08
N THR A 57 0.00 -1.59 7.07
CA THR A 57 1.02 -2.37 7.78
C THR A 57 1.76 -3.31 6.83
N TYR A 58 1.01 -3.95 5.92
CA TYR A 58 1.62 -4.84 4.96
C TYR A 58 2.56 -4.08 4.02
N LEU A 59 2.08 -2.98 3.43
CA LEU A 59 2.90 -2.20 2.51
C LEU A 59 4.13 -1.62 3.20
N ASP A 60 3.97 -1.13 4.41
CA ASP A 60 5.08 -0.57 5.17
C ASP A 60 6.13 -1.62 5.49
N GLY A 61 5.73 -2.86 5.62
CA GLY A 61 6.63 -3.96 5.95
C GLY A 61 7.46 -4.46 4.78
N ILE A 62 7.15 -4.03 3.55
CA ILE A 62 7.91 -4.46 2.38
C ILE A 62 9.17 -3.61 2.26
N ARG A 63 10.31 -4.20 2.59
CA ARG A 63 11.60 -3.52 2.52
C ARG A 63 12.47 -4.07 1.39
N SER A 64 12.13 -5.27 0.91
CA SER A 64 12.80 -5.88 -0.23
C SER A 64 11.79 -6.78 -0.93
N TYR A 65 12.14 -7.25 -2.14
CA TYR A 65 11.24 -8.12 -2.90
C TYR A 65 10.93 -9.42 -2.15
N ARG A 66 11.78 -9.81 -1.23
CA ARG A 66 11.55 -11.03 -0.45
C ARG A 66 10.39 -10.90 0.53
N ASP A 67 10.02 -9.69 0.88
CA ASP A 67 8.93 -9.45 1.83
C ASP A 67 7.56 -9.50 1.19
N ILE A 68 7.48 -9.50 -0.13
CA ILE A 68 6.21 -9.41 -0.86
C ILE A 68 5.24 -10.52 -0.48
N ASP A 69 5.70 -11.76 -0.43
CA ASP A 69 4.84 -12.89 -0.09
C ASP A 69 5.39 -13.69 1.09
N ALA A 70 6.08 -13.01 1.99
CA ALA A 70 6.62 -13.63 3.19
C ALA A 70 5.62 -13.51 4.34
N TYR A 71 6.13 -13.48 5.56
CA TYR A 71 5.29 -13.49 6.76
C TYR A 71 4.24 -12.39 6.77
N GLY A 72 4.62 -11.17 6.36
CA GLY A 72 3.69 -10.04 6.37
C GLY A 72 2.47 -10.26 5.50
N TRP A 73 2.66 -10.87 4.33
CA TRP A 73 1.57 -11.17 3.42
C TRP A 73 0.65 -12.24 4.01
N HIS A 74 1.21 -13.29 4.58
CA HIS A 74 0.43 -14.34 5.20
C HIS A 74 -0.36 -13.82 6.40
N TYR A 75 0.27 -12.97 7.21
CA TYR A 75 -0.37 -12.37 8.38
C TYR A 75 -1.53 -11.49 7.96
N ARG A 76 -1.31 -10.66 6.94
CA ARG A 76 -2.35 -9.81 6.36
C ARG A 76 -3.55 -10.65 5.92
N ASN A 77 -3.28 -11.70 5.16
CA ASN A 77 -4.35 -12.53 4.63
C ASN A 77 -5.11 -13.26 5.73
N LYS A 78 -4.43 -13.68 6.76
CA LYS A 78 -5.07 -14.31 7.90
C LYS A 78 -6.01 -13.35 8.61
N GLN A 79 -5.59 -12.11 8.77
CA GLN A 79 -6.42 -11.08 9.39
C GLN A 79 -7.63 -10.76 8.53
N LEU A 80 -7.43 -10.65 7.23
CA LEU A 80 -8.52 -10.35 6.31
C LEU A 80 -9.55 -11.48 6.29
N LYS A 81 -9.08 -12.72 6.32
CA LYS A 81 -10.00 -13.86 6.34
C LYS A 81 -10.89 -13.83 7.58
N ARG A 82 -10.34 -13.40 8.71
CA ARG A 82 -11.11 -13.34 9.96
C ARG A 82 -12.20 -12.28 9.92
N MET A 83 -11.95 -11.16 9.23
CA MET A 83 -12.88 -10.05 9.26
C MET A 83 -13.87 -10.06 8.10
N MET A 84 -13.66 -10.89 7.11
CA MET A 84 -14.53 -10.96 5.93
C MET A 84 -15.51 -12.12 6.02
N THR A 85 -16.67 -11.95 5.36
CA THR A 85 -17.57 -13.07 5.16
C THR A 85 -16.93 -14.05 4.17
N ALA A 86 -17.48 -15.26 4.10
CA ALA A 86 -16.96 -16.26 3.17
C ALA A 86 -17.03 -15.78 1.72
N ARG A 87 -18.11 -15.07 1.37
CA ARG A 87 -18.28 -14.52 0.03
C ARG A 87 -17.25 -13.44 -0.27
N GLN A 88 -17.08 -12.53 0.68
CA GLN A 88 -16.10 -11.45 0.54
C GLN A 88 -14.69 -12.01 0.40
N TRP A 89 -14.35 -13.01 1.21
CA TRP A 89 -13.04 -13.63 1.18
C TRP A 89 -12.78 -14.31 -0.17
N LYS A 90 -13.78 -15.03 -0.69
CA LYS A 90 -13.65 -15.70 -1.99
C LYS A 90 -13.40 -14.67 -3.09
N LYS A 91 -14.16 -13.60 -3.10
CA LYS A 91 -14.01 -12.55 -4.10
C LYS A 91 -12.66 -11.86 -3.98
N PHE A 92 -12.20 -11.65 -2.75
CA PHE A 92 -10.89 -11.08 -2.49
C PHE A 92 -9.79 -11.96 -3.09
N LYS A 93 -9.83 -13.25 -2.84
CA LYS A 93 -8.81 -14.16 -3.35
C LYS A 93 -8.79 -14.22 -4.88
N ASN A 94 -9.93 -14.01 -5.50
CA ASN A 94 -10.03 -14.06 -6.95
C ASN A 94 -9.65 -12.76 -7.62
N SER A 95 -9.38 -11.72 -6.85
CA SER A 95 -8.96 -10.42 -7.37
C SER A 95 -7.46 -10.26 -7.14
N TYR A 96 -6.65 -10.59 -8.17
CA TYR A 96 -5.20 -10.61 -8.00
C TYR A 96 -4.65 -9.27 -7.48
N TYR A 97 -5.24 -8.17 -7.92
CA TYR A 97 -4.77 -6.84 -7.53
C TYR A 97 -5.03 -6.52 -6.06
N PHE A 98 -5.91 -7.27 -5.41
CA PHE A 98 -6.14 -7.19 -3.96
C PHE A 98 -5.35 -8.27 -3.22
N TYR A 99 -5.37 -9.47 -3.75
CA TYR A 99 -4.75 -10.62 -3.09
C TYR A 99 -3.22 -10.52 -3.12
N ARG A 100 -2.68 -10.07 -4.24
CA ARG A 100 -1.24 -9.84 -4.41
C ARG A 100 -1.02 -8.43 -4.93
N PRO A 101 -1.13 -7.43 -4.04
CA PRO A 101 -1.07 -6.03 -4.49
C PRO A 101 0.30 -5.61 -5.00
N ILE A 102 1.36 -6.28 -4.55
CA ILE A 102 2.72 -5.95 -4.98
C ILE A 102 3.35 -7.15 -5.67
N GLY A 103 3.99 -6.91 -6.79
CA GLY A 103 4.76 -7.91 -7.52
C GLY A 103 6.18 -7.44 -7.73
N TRP A 104 7.01 -8.30 -8.33
CA TRP A 104 8.40 -8.00 -8.62
C TRP A 104 8.72 -8.51 -10.01
N GLU A 105 9.02 -7.59 -10.93
CA GLU A 105 9.32 -7.95 -12.32
C GLU A 105 10.43 -7.04 -12.83
N ASN A 106 11.43 -7.64 -13.47
CA ASN A 106 12.54 -6.90 -14.05
C ASN A 106 13.20 -5.97 -13.03
N HIS A 107 13.34 -6.47 -11.80
CA HIS A 107 14.00 -5.75 -10.71
C HIS A 107 13.27 -4.48 -10.27
N VAL A 108 11.96 -4.40 -10.51
CA VAL A 108 11.15 -3.29 -10.03
C VAL A 108 9.89 -3.81 -9.40
N TYR A 109 9.35 -3.05 -8.43
CA TYR A 109 8.06 -3.36 -7.84
C TYR A 109 6.95 -3.04 -8.82
N VAL A 110 5.98 -3.94 -8.90
CA VAL A 110 4.78 -3.70 -9.70
C VAL A 110 3.62 -3.55 -8.73
N HIS A 111 2.92 -2.43 -8.84
CA HIS A 111 1.77 -2.14 -7.97
C HIS A 111 0.51 -2.52 -8.71
N HIS A 112 0.00 -3.72 -8.44
CA HIS A 112 -1.08 -4.31 -9.22
C HIS A 112 -2.38 -3.54 -9.15
N ILE A 113 -2.60 -2.80 -8.06
CA ILE A 113 -3.81 -1.99 -7.97
C ILE A 113 -3.86 -0.94 -9.09
N TYR A 114 -2.70 -0.42 -9.47
CA TYR A 114 -2.64 0.58 -10.53
C TYR A 114 -2.67 -0.05 -11.92
N THR A 115 -2.50 -1.36 -12.01
CA THR A 115 -2.74 -2.08 -13.26
C THR A 115 -4.24 -2.16 -13.52
N LYS A 116 -5.00 -2.43 -12.47
CA LYS A 116 -6.46 -2.49 -12.58
C LYS A 116 -7.09 -1.11 -12.67
N TYR A 117 -6.58 -0.17 -11.89
CA TYR A 117 -7.10 1.20 -11.83
C TYR A 117 -5.94 2.15 -12.11
N PRO A 118 -5.66 2.45 -13.38
CA PRO A 118 -4.48 3.22 -13.74
C PRO A 118 -4.40 4.56 -13.03
N LYS A 119 -3.30 4.77 -12.37
CA LYS A 119 -3.09 5.95 -11.56
C LYS A 119 -3.16 7.24 -12.37
N HIS A 120 -2.64 7.20 -13.57
CA HIS A 120 -2.60 8.39 -14.43
C HIS A 120 -3.97 8.83 -14.93
N ASN A 121 -4.97 7.96 -14.85
CA ASN A 121 -6.30 8.29 -15.36
C ASN A 121 -7.10 9.20 -14.44
N TRP A 122 -6.86 9.16 -13.14
CA TRP A 122 -7.73 9.89 -12.22
C TRP A 122 -7.20 11.22 -11.76
N GLY A 123 -5.99 11.59 -12.04
CA GLY A 123 -5.51 12.93 -11.75
C GLY A 123 -5.12 13.61 -13.03
N HIS A 124 -4.62 12.84 -13.89
CA HIS A 124 -4.03 13.25 -15.13
C HIS A 124 -4.99 13.92 -16.10
N ASP A 125 -6.11 13.26 -16.34
CA ASP A 125 -7.06 13.74 -17.33
C ASP A 125 -7.63 15.10 -16.96
N LYS A 126 -7.74 15.37 -15.70
CA LYS A 126 -8.30 16.62 -15.23
C LYS A 126 -7.38 17.80 -15.47
N ARG A 127 -6.09 17.57 -15.37
CA ARG A 127 -5.13 18.64 -15.46
C ARG A 127 -4.54 18.81 -16.83
N ARG A 128 -4.77 17.88 -17.66
CA ARG A 128 -4.11 17.83 -18.95
C ARG A 128 -5.09 18.09 -20.04
N PRO A 129 -5.32 19.32 -20.30
CA PRO A 129 -6.21 19.68 -21.40
C PRO A 129 -5.66 19.19 -22.73
N ARG A 130 -4.40 19.04 -22.73
CA ARG A 130 -3.69 18.62 -23.92
C ARG A 130 -3.87 19.46 -25.06
#